data_768d9acf20976892b460cc09e98bd67c
#
_entry.id   768d9acf20976892b460cc09e98bd67c
#
_cell.length_a   1.000
_cell.length_b   1.000
_cell.length_c   1.000
_cell.angle_alpha   90.00
_cell.angle_beta   90.00
_cell.angle_gamma   90.00
#
_symmetry.space_group_name_H-M   'P 1'
#
loop_
_entity.id
_entity.type
_entity.pdbx_description
1 polymer ?
#
loop_
_entity_poly.entity_id
_entity_poly.type
_entity_poly.pdbx_seq_one_letter_code
_entity_poly.pdbx_strand_id
1 'polypeptide(L)'
;MEKALCPLNSINLGHNGYRTEQILWNMQNGELDFKQAPEVVMLLIGTNNADDRNFKRVHTAEQIFAGTKAIVETIRKRQPETRILVLRIFPRGGDNERGVSPPSFNSSPRCIETCRRAGELTSQLADGEKVFWLDVNHVFLRTDGTINADLMWDLLHPSPAGAEAWAKAVMPTLRNLLKDKPRPATHPKATDPRPKSDK
;
A
#
# COMPACT_ATOMS: atom_id res chain seq x y z
N MET A 1 -5.57 -10.90 -4.21
CA MET A 1 -4.87 -10.51 -2.98
C MET A 1 -5.42 -11.21 -1.74
N GLU A 2 -6.70 -11.13 -1.45
CA GLU A 2 -7.30 -11.84 -0.29
C GLU A 2 -6.91 -13.32 -0.20
N LYS A 3 -7.05 -14.08 -1.29
CA LYS A 3 -6.69 -15.51 -1.31
C LYS A 3 -5.24 -15.80 -0.91
N ALA A 4 -4.30 -14.89 -1.18
CA ALA A 4 -2.89 -15.08 -0.85
C ALA A 4 -2.57 -14.73 0.60
N LEU A 5 -3.27 -13.75 1.18
CA LEU A 5 -3.01 -13.24 2.53
C LEU A 5 -3.93 -13.85 3.60
N CYS A 6 -5.12 -14.34 3.23
CA CYS A 6 -6.04 -15.02 4.17
C CYS A 6 -5.38 -16.11 5.03
N PRO A 7 -4.49 -16.98 4.48
CA PRO A 7 -3.82 -17.99 5.30
C PRO A 7 -2.93 -17.41 6.41
N LEU A 8 -2.61 -16.12 6.34
CA LEU A 8 -1.79 -15.42 7.32
C LEU A 8 -2.61 -14.74 8.43
N ASN A 9 -3.92 -14.98 8.52
CA ASN A 9 -4.84 -14.28 9.43
C ASN A 9 -4.76 -12.74 9.27
N SER A 10 -4.70 -12.29 8.03
CA SER A 10 -4.57 -10.86 7.72
C SER A 10 -5.91 -10.13 7.81
N ILE A 11 -5.85 -8.87 8.22
CA ILE A 11 -6.96 -7.91 8.18
C ILE A 11 -6.62 -6.85 7.14
N ASN A 12 -7.59 -6.53 6.27
CA ASN A 12 -7.44 -5.44 5.31
C ASN A 12 -8.02 -4.15 5.91
N LEU A 13 -7.15 -3.17 6.15
CA LEU A 13 -7.50 -1.82 6.62
C LEU A 13 -7.32 -0.78 5.50
N GLY A 14 -7.30 -1.22 4.25
CA GLY A 14 -7.19 -0.33 3.10
C GLY A 14 -8.46 0.48 2.85
N HIS A 15 -8.32 1.79 2.73
CA HIS A 15 -9.41 2.72 2.43
C HIS A 15 -9.22 3.32 1.04
N ASN A 16 -10.26 3.23 0.21
CA ASN A 16 -10.22 3.80 -1.14
C ASN A 16 -10.06 5.33 -1.11
N GLY A 17 -9.15 5.85 -1.92
CA GLY A 17 -8.93 7.29 -2.06
C GLY A 17 -8.20 7.95 -0.87
N TYR A 18 -7.85 7.20 0.19
CA TYR A 18 -7.24 7.80 1.36
C TYR A 18 -5.80 8.24 1.10
N ARG A 19 -5.43 9.26 1.85
CA ARG A 19 -4.13 9.93 1.84
C ARG A 19 -3.45 9.71 3.19
N THR A 20 -2.18 10.05 3.30
CA THR A 20 -1.38 9.83 4.53
C THR A 20 -2.02 10.45 5.77
N GLU A 21 -2.58 11.65 5.66
CA GLU A 21 -3.21 12.36 6.79
C GLU A 21 -4.48 11.67 7.28
N GLN A 22 -5.25 11.04 6.39
CA GLN A 22 -6.48 10.33 6.76
C GLN A 22 -6.14 9.00 7.44
N ILE A 23 -5.16 8.26 6.93
CA ILE A 23 -4.67 7.04 7.58
C ILE A 23 -4.09 7.36 8.95
N LEU A 24 -3.30 8.43 9.06
CA LEU A 24 -2.75 8.86 10.34
C LEU A 24 -3.86 9.19 11.35
N TRP A 25 -4.90 9.89 10.90
CA TRP A 25 -6.06 10.20 11.74
C TRP A 25 -6.77 8.92 12.22
N ASN A 26 -7.05 7.96 11.33
CA ASN A 26 -7.67 6.68 11.70
C ASN A 26 -6.85 5.94 12.75
N MET A 27 -5.54 5.84 12.54
CA MET A 27 -4.64 5.18 13.48
C MET A 27 -4.61 5.84 14.86
N GLN A 28 -4.76 7.16 14.91
CA GLN A 28 -4.85 7.91 16.16
C GLN A 28 -6.22 7.77 16.84
N ASN A 29 -7.27 7.41 16.09
CA ASN A 29 -8.66 7.36 16.52
C ASN A 29 -9.23 5.92 16.52
N GLY A 30 -8.44 4.92 16.87
CA GLY A 30 -8.91 3.58 17.20
C GLY A 30 -8.53 2.48 16.21
N GLU A 31 -8.07 2.78 15.00
CA GLU A 31 -7.74 1.74 14.01
C GLU A 31 -6.57 0.84 14.45
N LEU A 32 -5.75 1.28 15.39
CA LEU A 32 -4.68 0.48 16.00
C LEU A 32 -5.06 -0.15 17.37
N ASP A 33 -6.34 -0.08 17.77
CA ASP A 33 -6.79 -0.63 19.06
C ASP A 33 -7.09 -2.13 18.95
N PHE A 34 -6.06 -2.89 18.62
CA PHE A 34 -6.15 -4.35 18.54
C PHE A 34 -6.10 -4.99 19.93
N LYS A 35 -6.92 -6.02 20.14
CA LYS A 35 -6.80 -6.90 21.33
C LYS A 35 -5.47 -7.64 21.37
N GLN A 36 -4.94 -7.98 20.20
CA GLN A 36 -3.63 -8.59 20.00
C GLN A 36 -2.90 -7.82 18.93
N ALA A 37 -1.72 -7.32 19.23
CA ALA A 37 -0.88 -6.60 18.28
C ALA A 37 -0.61 -7.46 17.03
N PRO A 38 -0.70 -6.90 15.82
CA PRO A 38 -0.31 -7.60 14.61
C PRO A 38 1.21 -7.84 14.62
N GLU A 39 1.65 -8.99 14.12
CA GLU A 39 3.08 -9.28 14.01
C GLU A 39 3.74 -8.40 12.93
N VAL A 40 3.00 -8.12 11.85
CA VAL A 40 3.46 -7.27 10.74
C VAL A 40 2.33 -6.36 10.29
N VAL A 41 2.64 -5.08 10.09
CA VAL A 41 1.82 -4.14 9.33
C VAL A 41 2.47 -3.91 7.98
N MET A 42 1.76 -4.18 6.90
CA MET A 42 2.19 -3.85 5.55
C MET A 42 1.55 -2.52 5.12
N LEU A 43 2.39 -1.53 4.81
CA LEU A 43 1.97 -0.15 4.51
C LEU A 43 2.29 0.20 3.06
N LEU A 44 1.25 0.53 2.29
CA LEU A 44 1.34 1.09 0.94
C LEU A 44 0.43 2.31 0.88
N ILE A 45 1.00 3.51 0.85
CA ILE A 45 0.27 4.77 0.93
C ILE A 45 1.00 5.90 0.18
N GLY A 46 0.29 6.95 -0.19
CA GLY A 46 0.88 8.18 -0.73
C GLY A 46 0.51 8.50 -2.18
N THR A 47 0.02 7.54 -2.94
CA THR A 47 -0.35 7.77 -4.34
C THR A 47 -1.41 8.86 -4.48
N ASN A 48 -2.42 8.89 -3.62
CA ASN A 48 -3.49 9.90 -3.64
C ASN A 48 -3.04 11.28 -3.15
N ASN A 49 -1.94 11.36 -2.41
CA ASN A 49 -1.37 12.64 -2.00
C ASN A 49 -0.78 13.43 -3.19
N ALA A 50 -0.30 12.72 -4.20
CA ALA A 50 0.31 13.31 -5.41
C ALA A 50 -0.71 13.58 -6.53
N ASP A 51 -1.92 13.02 -6.44
CA ASP A 51 -2.91 13.02 -7.52
C ASP A 51 -3.53 14.41 -7.72
N ASP A 52 -3.01 15.14 -8.69
CA ASP A 52 -3.41 16.50 -9.05
C ASP A 52 -4.62 16.56 -10.01
N ARG A 53 -5.13 15.43 -10.46
CA ARG A 53 -6.37 15.37 -11.26
C ARG A 53 -7.61 15.20 -10.40
N ASN A 54 -7.50 14.41 -9.34
CA ASN A 54 -8.63 14.09 -8.46
C ASN A 54 -8.65 14.95 -7.18
N PHE A 55 -7.53 15.58 -6.80
CA PHE A 55 -7.45 16.40 -5.58
C PHE A 55 -6.94 17.81 -5.86
N LYS A 56 -7.66 18.81 -5.33
CA LYS A 56 -7.26 20.23 -5.47
C LYS A 56 -5.97 20.58 -4.73
N ARG A 57 -5.69 19.89 -3.61
CA ARG A 57 -4.48 20.08 -2.81
C ARG A 57 -3.64 18.82 -2.89
N VAL A 58 -2.47 18.96 -3.46
CA VAL A 58 -1.51 17.87 -3.63
C VAL A 58 -0.26 18.12 -2.82
N HIS A 59 0.39 17.05 -2.40
CA HIS A 59 1.60 17.10 -1.63
C HIS A 59 2.85 16.96 -2.52
N THR A 60 3.98 17.46 -2.02
CA THR A 60 5.30 17.15 -2.59
C THR A 60 5.76 15.75 -2.12
N ALA A 61 6.80 15.24 -2.74
CA ALA A 61 7.40 13.96 -2.35
C ALA A 61 7.86 13.97 -0.89
N GLU A 62 8.43 15.09 -0.43
CA GLU A 62 8.89 15.28 0.95
C GLU A 62 7.72 15.32 1.95
N GLN A 63 6.60 15.92 1.56
CA GLN A 63 5.38 15.92 2.40
C GLN A 63 4.75 14.53 2.48
N ILE A 64 4.77 13.76 1.39
CA ILE A 64 4.32 12.36 1.39
C ILE A 64 5.23 11.51 2.27
N PHE A 65 6.54 11.70 2.16
CA PHE A 65 7.51 11.05 3.03
C PHE A 65 7.27 11.39 4.51
N ALA A 66 7.10 12.67 4.84
CA ALA A 66 6.81 13.11 6.21
C ALA A 66 5.52 12.49 6.76
N GLY A 67 4.46 12.42 5.94
CA GLY A 67 3.20 11.76 6.30
C GLY A 67 3.37 10.25 6.55
N THR A 68 4.10 9.57 5.66
CA THR A 68 4.42 8.14 5.81
C THR A 68 5.27 7.89 7.06
N LYS A 69 6.26 8.75 7.32
CA LYS A 69 7.08 8.71 8.54
C LYS A 69 6.22 8.83 9.80
N ALA A 70 5.30 9.79 9.85
CA ALA A 70 4.39 9.97 10.99
C ALA A 70 3.49 8.74 11.22
N ILE A 71 3.04 8.06 10.15
CA ILE A 71 2.31 6.79 10.25
C ILE A 71 3.19 5.72 10.89
N VAL A 72 4.40 5.53 10.38
CA VAL A 72 5.38 4.56 10.91
C VAL A 72 5.68 4.82 12.38
N GLU A 73 5.95 6.07 12.76
CA GLU A 73 6.21 6.46 14.16
C GLU A 73 5.00 6.20 15.06
N THR A 74 3.78 6.45 14.56
CA THR A 74 2.54 6.17 15.29
C THR A 74 2.36 4.67 15.54
N ILE A 75 2.59 3.83 14.52
CA ILE A 75 2.55 2.37 14.68
C ILE A 75 3.59 1.92 15.69
N ARG A 76 4.83 2.36 15.57
CA ARG A 76 5.93 2.00 16.49
C ARG A 76 5.62 2.39 17.94
N LYS A 77 5.02 3.55 18.14
CA LYS A 77 4.65 4.03 19.48
C LYS A 77 3.53 3.20 20.09
N ARG A 78 2.50 2.85 19.30
CA ARG A 78 1.30 2.15 19.81
C ARG A 78 1.46 0.63 19.81
N GLN A 79 2.29 0.11 18.91
CA GLN A 79 2.51 -1.33 18.69
C GLN A 79 4.02 -1.62 18.58
N PRO A 80 4.79 -1.48 19.69
CA PRO A 80 6.26 -1.48 19.66
C PRO A 80 6.87 -2.80 19.18
N GLU A 81 6.16 -3.93 19.30
CA GLU A 81 6.62 -5.24 18.85
C GLU A 81 6.27 -5.54 17.39
N THR A 82 5.38 -4.75 16.79
CA THR A 82 4.96 -4.92 15.40
C THR A 82 6.09 -4.54 14.44
N ARG A 83 6.38 -5.39 13.48
CA ARG A 83 7.23 -5.09 12.34
C ARG A 83 6.43 -4.35 11.28
N ILE A 84 7.06 -3.40 10.61
CA ILE A 84 6.42 -2.59 9.58
C ILE A 84 7.12 -2.86 8.26
N LEU A 85 6.39 -3.32 7.25
CA LEU A 85 6.86 -3.45 5.88
C LEU A 85 6.30 -2.30 5.05
N VAL A 86 7.12 -1.29 4.81
CA VAL A 86 6.79 -0.17 3.93
C VAL A 86 7.05 -0.60 2.50
N LEU A 87 6.02 -0.53 1.66
CA LEU A 87 6.14 -0.80 0.23
C LEU A 87 6.37 0.49 -0.54
N ARG A 88 7.21 0.42 -1.57
CA ARG A 88 7.33 1.52 -2.53
C ARG A 88 5.97 1.80 -3.16
N ILE A 89 5.61 3.09 -3.32
CA ILE A 89 4.41 3.50 -4.04
C ILE A 89 4.43 2.89 -5.44
N PHE A 90 3.31 2.32 -5.88
CA PHE A 90 3.19 1.72 -7.21
C PHE A 90 3.47 2.73 -8.32
N PRO A 91 3.97 2.26 -9.47
CA PRO A 91 4.11 3.12 -10.62
C PRO A 91 2.74 3.64 -11.07
N ARG A 92 2.74 4.82 -11.68
CA ARG A 92 1.56 5.41 -12.30
C ARG A 92 1.86 5.75 -13.74
N GLY A 93 0.93 5.45 -14.64
CA GLY A 93 1.05 5.82 -16.05
C GLY A 93 0.43 7.16 -16.38
N GLY A 94 0.86 7.72 -17.49
CA GLY A 94 0.43 9.04 -17.97
C GLY A 94 -0.30 9.00 -19.32
N ASP A 95 -0.66 10.17 -19.80
CA ASP A 95 -1.39 10.36 -21.07
C ASP A 95 -0.63 9.83 -22.30
N ASN A 96 0.68 9.69 -22.20
CA ASN A 96 1.54 9.21 -23.30
C ASN A 96 1.61 7.69 -23.44
N GLU A 97 1.09 6.94 -22.47
CA GLU A 97 1.07 5.49 -22.52
C GLU A 97 -0.16 5.02 -23.29
N ARG A 98 0.08 4.59 -24.52
CA ARG A 98 -0.98 4.26 -25.49
C ARG A 98 -1.81 3.06 -25.06
N GLY A 99 -3.10 3.13 -25.34
CA GLY A 99 -4.01 1.99 -25.33
C GLY A 99 -4.72 1.73 -24.00
N VAL A 100 -4.61 2.61 -23.03
CA VAL A 100 -5.29 2.48 -21.75
C VAL A 100 -6.47 3.44 -21.63
N SER A 101 -7.60 2.91 -21.28
CA SER A 101 -8.84 3.60 -20.92
C SER A 101 -9.27 3.07 -19.54
N PRO A 102 -9.81 3.89 -18.66
CA PRO A 102 -10.30 5.24 -18.87
C PRO A 102 -9.22 6.32 -18.62
N PRO A 103 -9.30 7.45 -19.34
CA PRO A 103 -8.39 8.59 -19.16
C PRO A 103 -8.41 9.22 -17.76
N SER A 104 -9.46 8.96 -16.98
CA SER A 104 -9.65 9.51 -15.64
C SER A 104 -8.56 9.11 -14.62
N PHE A 105 -7.83 8.03 -14.90
CA PHE A 105 -6.73 7.58 -14.04
C PHE A 105 -5.34 7.93 -14.56
N ASN A 106 -5.25 8.46 -15.78
CA ASN A 106 -3.99 8.95 -16.32
C ASN A 106 -3.42 10.04 -15.42
N SER A 107 -2.16 9.90 -15.08
CA SER A 107 -1.47 10.81 -14.16
C SER A 107 -0.74 11.89 -14.92
N SER A 108 -0.66 13.10 -14.35
CA SER A 108 0.21 14.14 -14.88
C SER A 108 1.68 13.73 -14.70
N PRO A 109 2.61 14.27 -15.53
CA PRO A 109 4.04 14.06 -15.34
C PRO A 109 4.51 14.43 -13.93
N ARG A 110 3.93 15.49 -13.35
CA ARG A 110 4.20 15.91 -11.98
C ARG A 110 3.78 14.83 -10.97
N CYS A 111 2.59 14.27 -11.11
CA CYS A 111 2.08 13.22 -10.21
C CYS A 111 2.97 11.97 -10.28
N ILE A 112 3.35 11.54 -11.50
CA ILE A 112 4.22 10.38 -11.73
C ILE A 112 5.55 10.58 -11.01
N GLU A 113 6.20 11.72 -11.25
CA GLU A 113 7.50 12.04 -10.65
C GLU A 113 7.41 12.18 -9.13
N THR A 114 6.34 12.80 -8.62
CA THR A 114 6.11 12.92 -7.17
C THR A 114 5.97 11.55 -6.51
N CYS A 115 5.20 10.62 -7.09
CA CYS A 115 5.05 9.26 -6.58
C CYS A 115 6.37 8.48 -6.62
N ARG A 116 7.11 8.60 -7.73
CA ARG A 116 8.42 7.96 -7.90
C ARG A 116 9.39 8.41 -6.81
N ARG A 117 9.56 9.72 -6.64
CA ARG A 117 10.45 10.32 -5.65
C ARG A 117 10.02 10.03 -4.20
N ALA A 118 8.72 10.14 -3.90
CA ALA A 118 8.20 9.80 -2.58
C ALA A 118 8.47 8.33 -2.24
N GLY A 119 8.25 7.42 -3.21
CA GLY A 119 8.54 6.01 -3.03
C GLY A 119 10.02 5.73 -2.76
N GLU A 120 10.93 6.49 -3.37
CA GLU A 120 12.37 6.40 -3.09
C GLU A 120 12.72 6.95 -1.70
N LEU A 121 12.17 8.10 -1.33
CA LEU A 121 12.40 8.68 -0.01
C LEU A 121 11.97 7.75 1.13
N THR A 122 10.86 7.01 0.96
CA THR A 122 10.37 6.10 1.99
C THR A 122 11.33 4.94 2.30
N SER A 123 12.31 4.64 1.44
CA SER A 123 13.37 3.67 1.75
C SER A 123 14.21 4.06 2.97
N GLN A 124 14.32 5.37 3.26
CA GLN A 124 15.06 5.89 4.40
C GLN A 124 14.40 5.58 5.75
N LEU A 125 13.15 5.11 5.76
CA LEU A 125 12.45 4.71 6.98
C LEU A 125 12.90 3.34 7.50
N ALA A 126 13.53 2.53 6.64
CA ALA A 126 14.00 1.20 7.02
C ALA A 126 15.14 1.30 8.03
N ASP A 127 15.00 0.61 9.18
CA ASP A 127 16.03 0.49 10.20
C ASP A 127 16.65 -0.92 10.26
N GLY A 128 16.10 -1.86 9.50
CA GLY A 128 16.55 -3.26 9.48
C GLY A 128 16.14 -4.09 10.70
N GLU A 129 15.50 -3.48 11.70
CA GLU A 129 15.08 -4.15 12.94
C GLU A 129 13.56 -4.28 13.05
N LYS A 130 12.85 -3.16 12.96
CA LYS A 130 11.39 -3.07 13.09
C LYS A 130 10.73 -2.50 11.84
N VAL A 131 11.43 -1.69 11.06
CA VAL A 131 10.94 -1.10 9.82
C VAL A 131 11.75 -1.63 8.65
N PHE A 132 11.06 -2.17 7.69
CA PHE A 132 11.61 -2.75 6.46
C PHE A 132 10.99 -2.03 5.26
N TRP A 133 11.74 -1.93 4.19
CA TRP A 133 11.26 -1.36 2.94
C TRP A 133 11.42 -2.35 1.80
N LEU A 134 10.45 -2.37 0.88
CA LEU A 134 10.47 -3.28 -0.25
C LEU A 134 9.95 -2.60 -1.52
N ASP A 135 10.71 -2.72 -2.59
CA ASP A 135 10.31 -2.35 -3.94
C ASP A 135 9.99 -3.61 -4.75
N VAL A 136 8.76 -3.73 -5.18
CA VAL A 136 8.30 -4.79 -6.08
C VAL A 136 7.69 -4.24 -7.37
N ASN A 137 7.94 -2.96 -7.68
CA ASN A 137 7.34 -2.29 -8.83
C ASN A 137 7.73 -2.92 -10.18
N HIS A 138 8.87 -3.61 -10.22
CA HIS A 138 9.30 -4.34 -11.41
C HIS A 138 8.27 -5.35 -11.93
N VAL A 139 7.39 -5.88 -11.06
CA VAL A 139 6.35 -6.84 -11.49
C VAL A 139 5.30 -6.21 -12.40
N PHE A 140 5.15 -4.89 -12.33
CA PHE A 140 4.18 -4.13 -13.12
C PHE A 140 4.77 -3.53 -14.40
N LEU A 141 6.09 -3.64 -14.58
CA LEU A 141 6.77 -2.97 -15.68
C LEU A 141 7.16 -3.97 -16.77
N ARG A 142 7.12 -3.51 -18.01
CA ARG A 142 7.73 -4.18 -19.16
C ARG A 142 9.23 -3.92 -19.18
N THR A 143 9.93 -4.61 -20.06
CA THR A 143 11.39 -4.47 -20.22
C THR A 143 11.84 -3.09 -20.68
N ASP A 144 10.95 -2.33 -21.33
CA ASP A 144 11.18 -0.94 -21.75
C ASP A 144 10.84 0.09 -20.64
N GLY A 145 10.43 -0.38 -19.45
CA GLY A 145 10.08 0.47 -18.31
C GLY A 145 8.64 1.00 -18.32
N THR A 146 7.85 0.72 -19.36
CA THR A 146 6.44 1.09 -19.39
C THR A 146 5.60 0.17 -18.53
N ILE A 147 4.42 0.65 -18.09
CA ILE A 147 3.49 -0.16 -17.30
C ILE A 147 2.85 -1.23 -18.17
N ASN A 148 2.81 -2.45 -17.67
CA ASN A 148 2.07 -3.53 -18.29
C ASN A 148 0.56 -3.40 -18.00
N ALA A 149 -0.21 -2.99 -19.01
CA ALA A 149 -1.66 -2.78 -18.88
C ALA A 149 -2.43 -4.07 -18.54
N ASP A 150 -1.90 -5.25 -18.84
CA ASP A 150 -2.53 -6.52 -18.44
C ASP A 150 -2.50 -6.71 -16.92
N LEU A 151 -1.50 -6.10 -16.25
CA LEU A 151 -1.32 -6.15 -14.80
C LEU A 151 -1.84 -4.91 -14.08
N MET A 152 -1.92 -3.75 -14.78
CA MET A 152 -2.47 -2.49 -14.28
C MET A 152 -3.32 -1.84 -15.38
N TRP A 153 -4.55 -2.32 -15.52
CA TRP A 153 -5.45 -2.02 -16.64
C TRP A 153 -5.74 -0.53 -16.87
N ASP A 154 -5.68 0.27 -15.83
CA ASP A 154 -5.89 1.73 -15.86
C ASP A 154 -4.60 2.51 -15.53
N LEU A 155 -3.45 1.86 -15.58
CA LEU A 155 -2.12 2.40 -15.26
C LEU A 155 -1.97 2.89 -13.81
N LEU A 156 -2.86 2.45 -12.91
CA LEU A 156 -2.87 2.82 -11.49
C LEU A 156 -3.22 1.64 -10.57
N HIS A 157 -4.27 0.91 -10.89
CA HIS A 157 -4.76 -0.17 -10.04
C HIS A 157 -4.37 -1.55 -10.59
N PRO A 158 -3.82 -2.42 -9.75
CA PRO A 158 -3.54 -3.80 -10.17
C PRO A 158 -4.81 -4.53 -10.61
N SER A 159 -4.76 -5.17 -11.78
CA SER A 159 -5.74 -6.16 -12.19
C SER A 159 -5.70 -7.38 -11.26
N PRO A 160 -6.65 -8.33 -11.35
CA PRO A 160 -6.54 -9.59 -10.60
C PRO A 160 -5.19 -10.30 -10.83
N ALA A 161 -4.69 -10.34 -12.07
CA ALA A 161 -3.37 -10.90 -12.39
C ALA A 161 -2.23 -10.07 -11.81
N GLY A 162 -2.33 -8.74 -11.85
CA GLY A 162 -1.36 -7.84 -11.23
C GLY A 162 -1.30 -7.99 -9.72
N ALA A 163 -2.47 -8.13 -9.08
CA ALA A 163 -2.55 -8.37 -7.64
C ALA A 163 -1.94 -9.72 -7.24
N GLU A 164 -2.09 -10.76 -8.08
CA GLU A 164 -1.46 -12.06 -7.85
C GLU A 164 0.06 -11.98 -8.01
N ALA A 165 0.56 -11.33 -9.07
CA ALA A 165 1.98 -11.13 -9.32
C ALA A 165 2.62 -10.34 -8.16
N TRP A 166 1.98 -9.27 -7.72
CA TRP A 166 2.40 -8.49 -6.57
C TRP A 166 2.45 -9.30 -5.27
N ALA A 167 1.37 -10.04 -4.97
CA ALA A 167 1.32 -10.88 -3.77
C ALA A 167 2.46 -11.91 -3.78
N LYS A 168 2.73 -12.55 -4.93
CA LYS A 168 3.85 -13.49 -5.09
C LYS A 168 5.19 -12.84 -4.82
N ALA A 169 5.41 -11.60 -5.26
CA ALA A 169 6.67 -10.88 -5.05
C ALA A 169 6.87 -10.43 -3.60
N VAL A 170 5.81 -10.05 -2.90
CA VAL A 170 5.87 -9.61 -1.49
C VAL A 170 5.99 -10.78 -0.51
N MET A 171 5.40 -11.92 -0.84
CA MET A 171 5.25 -13.06 0.07
C MET A 171 6.56 -13.56 0.71
N PRO A 172 7.71 -13.67 0.00
CA PRO A 172 8.96 -14.12 0.62
C PRO A 172 9.38 -13.20 1.78
N THR A 173 9.36 -11.89 1.57
CA THR A 173 9.70 -10.91 2.62
C THR A 173 8.70 -10.97 3.76
N LEU A 174 7.41 -11.03 3.45
CA LEU A 174 6.36 -11.09 4.47
C LEU A 174 6.49 -12.33 5.36
N ARG A 175 6.77 -13.50 4.78
CA ARG A 175 7.01 -14.74 5.53
C ARG A 175 8.22 -14.63 6.45
N ASN A 176 9.33 -14.08 5.98
CA ASN A 176 10.51 -13.85 6.80
C ASN A 176 10.16 -12.94 8.00
N LEU A 177 9.38 -11.90 7.77
CA LEU A 177 8.93 -11.01 8.85
C LEU A 177 7.96 -11.68 9.83
N LEU A 178 7.16 -12.62 9.39
CA LEU A 178 6.24 -13.38 10.25
C LEU A 178 6.94 -14.53 11.01
N LYS A 179 8.27 -14.70 10.86
CA LYS A 179 9.06 -15.83 11.45
C LYS A 179 8.39 -17.17 11.16
N ASP A 180 8.25 -17.46 9.91
CA ASP A 180 7.57 -18.58 9.25
C ASP A 180 7.31 -19.83 10.14
N LYS A 181 6.26 -19.75 10.95
CA LYS A 181 5.64 -20.92 11.57
C LYS A 181 4.33 -21.15 10.84
N PRO A 182 4.11 -22.33 10.24
CA PRO A 182 2.79 -22.64 9.68
C PRO A 182 1.76 -22.56 10.80
N ARG A 183 0.89 -21.56 10.73
CA ARG A 183 -0.25 -21.43 11.64
C ARG A 183 -1.39 -22.31 11.12
N PRO A 184 -2.03 -23.11 11.98
CA PRO A 184 -3.25 -23.79 11.60
C PRO A 184 -4.29 -22.75 11.17
N ALA A 185 -4.95 -23.00 10.05
CA ALA A 185 -5.99 -22.13 9.52
C ALA A 185 -7.21 -22.11 10.48
N THR A 186 -7.17 -21.21 11.44
CA THR A 186 -8.34 -20.86 12.23
C THR A 186 -8.98 -19.63 11.61
N HIS A 187 -9.98 -19.83 10.76
CA HIS A 187 -10.82 -18.76 10.27
C HIS A 187 -11.90 -18.44 11.29
N PRO A 188 -11.85 -17.35 12.05
CA PRO A 188 -13.06 -16.77 12.58
C PRO A 188 -13.89 -16.29 11.39
N LYS A 189 -15.16 -16.69 11.30
CA LYS A 189 -16.08 -16.10 10.32
C LYS A 189 -16.05 -14.59 10.53
N ALA A 190 -15.57 -13.86 9.51
CA ALA A 190 -15.64 -12.42 9.52
C ALA A 190 -17.11 -12.01 9.54
N THR A 191 -17.58 -11.54 10.67
CA THR A 191 -18.82 -10.77 10.74
C THR A 191 -18.47 -9.38 10.27
N ASP A 192 -18.98 -9.00 9.10
CA ASP A 192 -18.83 -7.65 8.56
C ASP A 192 -19.51 -6.64 9.51
N PRO A 193 -18.77 -5.75 10.18
CA PRO A 193 -19.34 -4.82 11.16
C PRO A 193 -20.03 -3.61 10.51
N ARG A 194 -20.10 -3.55 9.18
CA ARG A 194 -20.75 -2.43 8.49
C ARG A 194 -22.25 -2.49 8.70
N PRO A 195 -22.91 -1.39 9.12
CA PRO A 195 -24.38 -1.35 9.22
C PRO A 195 -24.96 -1.57 7.82
N LYS A 196 -25.93 -2.48 7.71
CA LYS A 196 -26.71 -2.64 6.50
C LYS A 196 -27.45 -1.34 6.26
N SER A 197 -27.20 -0.70 5.11
CA SER A 197 -28.00 0.47 4.69
C SER A 197 -29.44 0.01 4.51
N ASP A 198 -30.32 0.47 5.40
CA ASP A 198 -31.76 0.34 5.20
C ASP A 198 -32.12 1.12 3.92
N LYS A 199 -32.80 0.43 3.01
CA LYS A 199 -33.37 1.00 1.79
C LYS A 199 -34.60 1.81 2.12
#